data_3696a665ec9d4eb2efdc0f9218f35f7e
#
_entry.id   3696a665ec9d4eb2efdc0f9218f35f7e
#
_cell.length_a   1.000
_cell.length_b   1.000
_cell.length_c   1.000
_cell.angle_alpha   90.00
_cell.angle_beta   90.00
_cell.angle_gamma   90.00
#
_symmetry.space_group_name_H-M   'P 1'
#
loop_
_entity.id
_entity.type
_entity.pdbx_description
1 polymer ?
#
loop_
_entity_poly.entity_id
_entity_poly.type
_entity_poly.pdbx_seq_one_letter_code
_entity_poly.pdbx_strand_id
1 'polypeptide(L)'
;LDAATVASRNDEIARAARDAFDAAAAEPKLDNRAALVERVAAPLAPVPPTPAATSAEKKDVLRKHATRVLDELLSKHEDVVYMGEDVEHGGYYLVSEGLKARHGRRVRDVPPDETALLGAAAGLAQRGLVPIVEVPYAKYLDCGFPCGNQPRRVDASET
;
A
#
# COMPACT_ATOMS: atom_id res chain seq x y z
N LEU A 1 -6.84 -24.29 -22.39
CA LEU A 1 -8.14 -23.70 -22.69
C LEU A 1 -8.28 -23.62 -24.20
N ASP A 2 -9.35 -24.18 -24.76
CA ASP A 2 -9.65 -24.05 -26.19
C ASP A 2 -10.23 -22.67 -26.53
N ALA A 3 -10.18 -22.29 -27.81
CA ALA A 3 -10.61 -20.97 -28.27
C ALA A 3 -12.10 -20.67 -27.98
N ALA A 4 -12.96 -21.70 -28.00
CA ALA A 4 -14.38 -21.55 -27.70
C ALA A 4 -14.61 -21.22 -26.23
N THR A 5 -13.91 -21.87 -25.32
CA THR A 5 -13.94 -21.58 -23.88
C THR A 5 -13.46 -20.16 -23.58
N VAL A 6 -12.38 -19.71 -24.25
CA VAL A 6 -11.88 -18.33 -24.09
C VAL A 6 -12.90 -17.31 -24.60
N ALA A 7 -13.50 -17.56 -25.77
CA ALA A 7 -14.53 -16.67 -26.32
C ALA A 7 -15.75 -16.57 -25.39
N SER A 8 -16.27 -17.70 -24.90
CA SER A 8 -17.39 -17.73 -23.96
C SER A 8 -17.10 -16.93 -22.68
N ARG A 9 -15.89 -17.08 -22.11
CA ARG A 9 -15.47 -16.32 -20.93
C ARG A 9 -15.37 -14.82 -21.19
N ASN A 10 -14.84 -14.44 -22.34
CA ASN A 10 -14.77 -13.03 -22.73
C ASN A 10 -16.17 -12.41 -22.84
N ASP A 11 -17.13 -13.14 -23.42
CA ASP A 11 -18.51 -12.68 -23.53
C ASP A 11 -19.20 -12.58 -22.16
N GLU A 12 -18.94 -13.51 -21.24
CA GLU A 12 -19.42 -13.43 -19.85
C GLU A 12 -18.86 -12.20 -19.14
N ILE A 13 -17.55 -11.95 -19.23
CA ILE A 13 -16.89 -10.80 -18.64
C ILE A 13 -17.43 -9.49 -19.23
N ALA A 14 -17.60 -9.45 -20.54
CA ALA A 14 -18.12 -8.26 -21.23
C ALA A 14 -19.57 -7.95 -20.83
N ARG A 15 -20.41 -8.97 -20.62
CA ARG A 15 -21.77 -8.78 -20.08
C ARG A 15 -21.72 -8.28 -18.65
N ALA A 16 -20.99 -8.95 -17.77
CA ALA A 16 -20.86 -8.54 -16.36
C ALA A 16 -20.32 -7.11 -16.21
N ALA A 17 -19.39 -6.70 -17.06
CA ALA A 17 -18.87 -5.33 -17.06
C ALA A 17 -19.94 -4.31 -17.48
N ARG A 18 -20.75 -4.62 -18.50
CA ARG A 18 -21.88 -3.76 -18.93
C ARG A 18 -22.93 -3.65 -17.83
N ASP A 19 -23.34 -4.77 -17.26
CA ASP A 19 -24.35 -4.80 -16.20
C ASP A 19 -23.89 -4.00 -14.96
N ALA A 20 -22.61 -4.12 -14.59
CA ALA A 20 -22.01 -3.34 -13.51
C ALA A 20 -21.96 -1.84 -13.84
N PHE A 21 -21.64 -1.48 -15.08
CA PHE A 21 -21.65 -0.09 -15.53
C PHE A 21 -23.06 0.51 -15.50
N ASP A 22 -24.05 -0.22 -16.00
CA ASP A 22 -25.44 0.23 -16.05
C ASP A 22 -26.02 0.37 -14.62
N ALA A 23 -25.69 -0.57 -13.73
CA ALA A 23 -26.05 -0.49 -12.32
C ALA A 23 -25.43 0.74 -11.64
N ALA A 24 -24.14 0.99 -11.85
CA ALA A 24 -23.45 2.16 -11.32
C ALA A 24 -23.98 3.49 -11.91
N ALA A 25 -24.32 3.49 -13.19
CA ALA A 25 -24.91 4.66 -13.84
C ALA A 25 -26.32 5.00 -13.34
N ALA A 26 -27.06 3.98 -12.89
CA ALA A 26 -28.40 4.12 -12.31
C ALA A 26 -28.39 4.53 -10.83
N GLU A 27 -27.24 4.45 -10.14
CA GLU A 27 -27.12 4.89 -8.75
C GLU A 27 -27.40 6.40 -8.61
N PRO A 28 -28.01 6.83 -7.48
CA PRO A 28 -28.20 8.23 -7.18
C PRO A 28 -26.86 8.98 -7.21
N LYS A 29 -26.79 10.04 -7.99
CA LYS A 29 -25.59 10.89 -8.04
C LYS A 29 -25.44 11.65 -6.73
N LEU A 30 -24.20 11.76 -6.26
CA LEU A 30 -23.89 12.59 -5.10
C LEU A 30 -24.00 14.06 -5.54
N ASP A 31 -24.96 14.77 -4.97
CA ASP A 31 -25.32 16.14 -5.33
C ASP A 31 -24.66 17.20 -4.45
N ASN A 32 -23.99 16.77 -3.39
CA ASN A 32 -23.30 17.70 -2.49
C ASN A 32 -21.97 17.13 -1.97
N ARG A 33 -21.06 18.07 -1.63
CA ARG A 33 -19.73 17.75 -1.13
C ARG A 33 -19.75 17.01 0.21
N ALA A 34 -20.71 17.29 1.09
CA ALA A 34 -20.79 16.68 2.41
C ALA A 34 -21.06 15.17 2.29
N ALA A 35 -22.01 14.78 1.45
CA ALA A 35 -22.32 13.37 1.18
C ALA A 35 -21.14 12.64 0.53
N LEU A 36 -20.38 13.33 -0.34
CA LEU A 36 -19.16 12.76 -0.91
C LEU A 36 -18.10 12.50 0.17
N VAL A 37 -17.84 13.50 1.01
CA VAL A 37 -16.84 13.41 2.09
C VAL A 37 -17.22 12.32 3.10
N GLU A 38 -18.49 12.22 3.47
CA GLU A 38 -18.97 11.21 4.39
C GLU A 38 -18.74 9.78 3.86
N ARG A 39 -18.90 9.57 2.54
CA ARG A 39 -18.67 8.26 1.91
C ARG A 39 -17.19 7.92 1.69
N VAL A 40 -16.36 8.93 1.40
CA VAL A 40 -14.95 8.73 1.03
C VAL A 40 -14.00 8.86 2.20
N ALA A 41 -14.31 9.74 3.14
CA ALA A 41 -13.52 9.99 4.35
C ALA A 41 -14.20 9.38 5.57
N ALA A 42 -13.95 8.11 5.84
CA ALA A 42 -14.32 7.56 7.15
C ALA A 42 -13.65 8.39 8.25
N PRO A 43 -14.33 8.65 9.38
CA PRO A 43 -13.69 9.31 10.52
C PRO A 43 -12.41 8.55 10.86
N LEU A 44 -11.27 9.26 10.87
CA LEU A 44 -10.02 8.67 11.34
C LEU A 44 -10.22 8.24 12.80
N ALA A 45 -9.87 6.99 13.08
CA ALA A 45 -9.83 6.53 14.47
C ALA A 45 -8.90 7.48 15.25
N PRO A 46 -9.23 7.82 16.50
CA PRO A 46 -8.35 8.65 17.32
C PRO A 46 -6.95 8.03 17.35
N VAL A 47 -5.96 8.78 16.88
CA VAL A 47 -4.57 8.33 17.00
C VAL A 47 -4.23 8.32 18.49
N PRO A 48 -3.80 7.20 19.06
CA PRO A 48 -3.37 7.18 20.46
C PRO A 48 -2.23 8.19 20.66
N PRO A 49 -2.17 8.87 21.79
CA PRO A 49 -1.13 9.86 22.05
C PRO A 49 0.24 9.20 21.88
N THR A 50 1.10 9.82 21.07
CA THR A 50 2.48 9.36 20.92
C THR A 50 3.14 9.39 22.30
N PRO A 51 3.75 8.28 22.76
CA PRO A 51 4.49 8.29 24.00
C PRO A 51 5.52 9.41 24.00
N ALA A 52 5.62 10.15 25.11
CA ALA A 52 6.62 11.19 25.24
C ALA A 52 8.00 10.59 25.02
N ALA A 53 8.79 11.18 24.11
CA ALA A 53 10.16 10.74 23.88
C ALA A 53 10.93 10.85 25.22
N THR A 54 11.49 9.74 25.68
CA THR A 54 12.38 9.74 26.84
C THR A 54 13.70 10.38 26.42
N SER A 55 14.06 11.49 27.04
CA SER A 55 15.18 12.37 26.70
C SER A 55 16.57 11.75 26.82
N ALA A 56 16.69 10.46 27.09
CA ALA A 56 17.94 9.78 27.40
C ALA A 56 18.57 9.02 26.22
N GLU A 57 17.97 9.07 25.02
CA GLU A 57 18.52 8.35 23.90
C GLU A 57 19.71 9.07 23.28
N LYS A 58 20.78 8.29 23.05
CA LYS A 58 21.98 8.74 22.36
C LYS A 58 21.59 9.29 20.97
N LYS A 59 21.97 10.54 20.68
CA LYS A 59 21.78 11.12 19.36
C LYS A 59 22.45 10.25 18.30
N ASP A 60 21.70 9.87 17.28
CA ASP A 60 22.21 9.08 16.17
C ASP A 60 21.77 9.74 14.85
N VAL A 61 22.35 9.29 13.72
CA VAL A 61 21.91 9.75 12.40
C VAL A 61 20.53 9.21 12.09
N LEU A 62 19.67 10.06 11.53
CA LEU A 62 18.28 9.70 11.18
C LEU A 62 18.18 8.37 10.42
N ARG A 63 19.08 8.15 9.45
CA ARG A 63 19.14 6.91 8.68
C ARG A 63 19.25 5.67 9.57
N LYS A 64 20.18 5.64 10.53
CA LYS A 64 20.36 4.49 11.42
C LYS A 64 19.16 4.30 12.34
N HIS A 65 18.52 5.38 12.76
CA HIS A 65 17.27 5.30 13.51
C HIS A 65 16.16 4.65 12.68
N ALA A 66 15.98 5.10 11.45
CA ALA A 66 15.01 4.51 10.52
C ALA A 66 15.27 3.01 10.29
N THR A 67 16.55 2.63 10.07
CA THR A 67 16.92 1.20 9.94
C THR A 67 16.52 0.39 11.17
N ARG A 68 16.75 0.91 12.39
CA ARG A 68 16.36 0.21 13.63
C ARG A 68 14.84 0.04 13.75
N VAL A 69 14.09 1.10 13.43
CA VAL A 69 12.62 1.04 13.49
C VAL A 69 12.07 0.03 12.49
N LEU A 70 12.59 0.02 11.25
CA LEU A 70 12.21 -0.98 10.24
C LEU A 70 12.57 -2.40 10.67
N ASP A 71 13.76 -2.59 11.24
CA ASP A 71 14.20 -3.89 11.78
C ASP A 71 13.28 -4.38 12.89
N GLU A 72 12.88 -3.48 13.78
CA GLU A 72 11.95 -3.78 14.88
C GLU A 72 10.55 -4.14 14.37
N LEU A 73 10.02 -3.36 13.41
CA LEU A 73 8.71 -3.64 12.79
C LEU A 73 8.72 -5.00 12.09
N LEU A 74 9.72 -5.26 11.25
CA LEU A 74 9.89 -6.54 10.58
C LEU A 74 10.10 -7.71 11.54
N SER A 75 10.70 -7.48 12.70
CA SER A 75 10.91 -8.51 13.71
C SER A 75 9.65 -8.84 14.51
N LYS A 76 8.83 -7.83 14.80
CA LYS A 76 7.62 -7.97 15.63
C LYS A 76 6.39 -8.40 14.85
N HIS A 77 6.34 -8.09 13.56
CA HIS A 77 5.17 -8.27 12.71
C HIS A 77 5.51 -9.09 11.47
N GLU A 78 4.95 -10.28 11.37
CA GLU A 78 5.22 -11.19 10.24
C GLU A 78 4.54 -10.75 8.96
N ASP A 79 3.47 -9.96 9.04
CA ASP A 79 2.71 -9.39 7.95
C ASP A 79 3.35 -8.15 7.33
N VAL A 80 4.37 -7.57 7.98
CA VAL A 80 5.10 -6.40 7.44
C VAL A 80 6.03 -6.83 6.31
N VAL A 81 5.93 -6.13 5.17
CA VAL A 81 6.82 -6.26 4.00
C VAL A 81 7.42 -4.89 3.69
N TYR A 82 8.72 -4.85 3.47
CA TYR A 82 9.44 -3.65 3.05
C TYR A 82 9.84 -3.77 1.59
N MET A 83 9.50 -2.78 0.77
CA MET A 83 9.72 -2.83 -0.67
C MET A 83 10.09 -1.46 -1.24
N GLY A 84 10.91 -1.46 -2.29
CA GLY A 84 11.41 -0.26 -2.95
C GLY A 84 12.49 -0.58 -3.96
N GLU A 85 13.16 0.45 -4.44
CA GLU A 85 14.31 0.32 -5.35
C GLU A 85 15.58 0.01 -4.56
N ASP A 86 16.32 -1.04 -4.96
CA ASP A 86 17.60 -1.46 -4.37
C ASP A 86 17.55 -1.71 -2.84
N VAL A 87 16.37 -1.88 -2.26
CA VAL A 87 16.20 -2.07 -0.80
C VAL A 87 16.81 -3.39 -0.32
N GLU A 88 16.97 -4.37 -1.19
CA GLU A 88 17.69 -5.62 -0.86
C GLU A 88 19.18 -5.37 -0.59
N HIS A 89 19.73 -4.30 -1.16
CA HIS A 89 21.14 -3.90 -1.05
C HIS A 89 21.38 -2.70 -0.14
N GLY A 90 20.33 -2.20 0.53
CA GLY A 90 20.41 -1.08 1.47
C GLY A 90 19.57 0.13 1.09
N GLY A 91 19.01 0.15 -0.12
CA GLY A 91 18.26 1.28 -0.64
C GLY A 91 19.16 2.47 -1.00
N TYR A 92 18.57 3.50 -1.57
CA TYR A 92 19.32 4.65 -2.05
C TYR A 92 20.09 5.40 -0.96
N TYR A 93 19.49 5.49 0.25
CA TYR A 93 20.09 6.18 1.40
C TYR A 93 20.61 5.22 2.47
N LEU A 94 20.77 3.94 2.17
CA LEU A 94 21.18 2.88 3.11
C LEU A 94 20.25 2.72 4.31
N VAL A 95 18.99 3.07 4.15
CA VAL A 95 17.96 2.91 5.21
C VAL A 95 17.67 1.45 5.48
N SER A 96 17.70 0.61 4.43
CA SER A 96 17.45 -0.83 4.53
C SER A 96 18.72 -1.68 4.66
N GLU A 97 19.87 -1.06 4.97
CA GLU A 97 21.16 -1.79 5.10
C GLU A 97 21.05 -2.96 6.07
N GLY A 98 21.36 -4.17 5.59
CA GLY A 98 21.33 -5.41 6.35
C GLY A 98 19.94 -5.99 6.64
N LEU A 99 18.84 -5.31 6.28
CA LEU A 99 17.48 -5.83 6.52
C LEU A 99 17.20 -7.08 5.69
N LYS A 100 17.66 -7.14 4.45
CA LYS A 100 17.51 -8.32 3.59
C LYS A 100 18.10 -9.59 4.20
N ALA A 101 19.29 -9.49 4.78
CA ALA A 101 19.96 -10.62 5.40
C ALA A 101 19.19 -11.14 6.62
N ARG A 102 18.53 -10.26 7.39
CA ARG A 102 17.77 -10.61 8.58
C ARG A 102 16.35 -11.08 8.31
N HIS A 103 15.67 -10.45 7.35
CA HIS A 103 14.23 -10.64 7.12
C HIS A 103 13.89 -11.34 5.80
N GLY A 104 14.90 -11.68 5.00
CA GLY A 104 14.77 -12.53 3.81
C GLY A 104 13.76 -11.99 2.79
N ARG A 105 12.73 -12.79 2.51
CA ARG A 105 11.74 -12.50 1.45
C ARG A 105 10.84 -11.31 1.73
N ARG A 106 10.81 -10.80 2.95
CA ARG A 106 9.99 -9.64 3.34
C ARG A 106 10.65 -8.31 3.02
N VAL A 107 11.91 -8.30 2.59
CA VAL A 107 12.59 -7.13 2.02
C VAL A 107 12.76 -7.40 0.51
N ARG A 108 12.15 -6.58 -0.34
CA ARG A 108 11.97 -6.87 -1.76
C ARG A 108 12.32 -5.67 -2.64
N ASP A 109 13.20 -5.91 -3.60
CA ASP A 109 13.42 -4.99 -4.70
C ASP A 109 12.22 -4.99 -5.65
N VAL A 110 11.89 -3.81 -6.14
CA VAL A 110 10.90 -3.58 -7.19
C VAL A 110 11.57 -2.74 -8.28
N PRO A 111 11.26 -2.97 -9.55
CA PRO A 111 11.76 -2.11 -10.63
C PRO A 111 11.46 -0.63 -10.38
N PRO A 112 12.26 0.31 -10.90
CA PRO A 112 12.07 1.75 -10.72
C PRO A 112 10.83 2.25 -11.49
N ASP A 113 9.66 1.98 -10.92
CA ASP A 113 8.33 2.37 -11.41
C ASP A 113 7.42 2.55 -10.20
N GLU A 114 7.19 3.80 -9.79
CA GLU A 114 6.39 4.14 -8.61
C GLU A 114 4.92 3.71 -8.78
N THR A 115 4.40 3.69 -10.01
CA THR A 115 3.05 3.21 -10.28
C THR A 115 2.94 1.71 -9.97
N ALA A 116 3.90 0.92 -10.46
CA ALA A 116 3.95 -0.51 -10.20
C ALA A 116 4.22 -0.79 -8.72
N LEU A 117 5.13 -0.03 -8.09
CA LEU A 117 5.49 -0.16 -6.68
C LEU A 117 4.28 0.10 -5.77
N LEU A 118 3.59 1.21 -5.94
CA LEU A 118 2.41 1.55 -5.14
C LEU A 118 1.22 0.65 -5.46
N GLY A 119 1.04 0.26 -6.72
CA GLY A 119 0.02 -0.70 -7.13
C GLY A 119 0.22 -2.08 -6.49
N ALA A 120 1.46 -2.58 -6.47
CA ALA A 120 1.80 -3.83 -5.80
C ALA A 120 1.58 -3.73 -4.28
N ALA A 121 1.98 -2.61 -3.66
CA ALA A 121 1.73 -2.37 -2.24
C ALA A 121 0.23 -2.37 -1.91
N ALA A 122 -0.59 -1.68 -2.72
CA ALA A 122 -2.04 -1.68 -2.54
C ALA A 122 -2.62 -3.10 -2.66
N GLY A 123 -2.14 -3.91 -3.60
CA GLY A 123 -2.54 -5.31 -3.75
C GLY A 123 -2.16 -6.18 -2.55
N LEU A 124 -0.97 -5.99 -1.99
CA LEU A 124 -0.51 -6.69 -0.78
C LEU A 124 -1.36 -6.28 0.44
N ALA A 125 -1.66 -4.99 0.59
CA ALA A 125 -2.52 -4.50 1.68
C ALA A 125 -3.93 -5.11 1.63
N GLN A 126 -4.50 -5.27 0.43
CA GLN A 126 -5.79 -5.93 0.24
C GLN A 126 -5.77 -7.41 0.63
N ARG A 127 -4.60 -8.02 0.68
CA ARG A 127 -4.37 -9.40 1.13
C ARG A 127 -4.03 -9.52 2.61
N GLY A 128 -4.14 -8.42 3.36
CA GLY A 128 -3.89 -8.40 4.80
C GLY A 128 -2.42 -8.22 5.20
N LEU A 129 -1.54 -7.90 4.25
CA LEU A 129 -0.15 -7.55 4.56
C LEU A 129 -0.02 -6.05 4.86
N VAL A 130 1.04 -5.68 5.53
CA VAL A 130 1.39 -4.27 5.82
C VAL A 130 2.62 -3.88 5.01
N PRO A 131 2.45 -3.41 3.77
CA PRO A 131 3.57 -2.98 2.94
C PRO A 131 4.09 -1.62 3.40
N ILE A 132 5.38 -1.53 3.63
CA ILE A 132 6.12 -0.29 3.81
C ILE A 132 6.91 -0.05 2.52
N VAL A 133 6.66 1.10 1.89
CA VAL A 133 7.23 1.42 0.58
C VAL A 133 8.29 2.51 0.72
N GLU A 134 9.49 2.26 0.23
CA GLU A 134 10.51 3.29 0.07
C GLU A 134 10.40 3.93 -1.32
N VAL A 135 10.12 5.23 -1.34
CA VAL A 135 10.22 6.08 -2.54
C VAL A 135 11.36 7.07 -2.29
N PRO A 136 12.48 6.97 -3.02
CA PRO A 136 13.70 7.72 -2.69
C PRO A 136 13.55 9.25 -2.80
N TYR A 137 12.65 9.72 -3.66
CA TYR A 137 12.41 11.14 -3.87
C TYR A 137 10.92 11.47 -3.85
N ALA A 138 10.51 12.38 -2.97
CA ALA A 138 9.11 12.78 -2.79
C ALA A 138 8.43 13.24 -4.10
N LYS A 139 9.18 13.82 -5.04
CA LYS A 139 8.66 14.24 -6.36
C LYS A 139 8.14 13.08 -7.22
N TYR A 140 8.59 11.85 -6.96
CA TYR A 140 8.15 10.67 -7.71
C TYR A 140 6.82 10.09 -7.18
N LEU A 141 6.39 10.52 -6.01
CA LEU A 141 5.06 10.14 -5.49
C LEU A 141 3.94 10.55 -6.45
N ASP A 142 4.10 11.66 -7.16
CA ASP A 142 3.09 12.13 -8.12
C ASP A 142 2.84 11.10 -9.24
N CYS A 143 3.86 10.32 -9.63
CA CYS A 143 3.74 9.26 -10.62
C CYS A 143 2.91 8.08 -10.12
N GLY A 144 2.96 7.80 -8.82
CA GLY A 144 2.23 6.70 -8.18
C GLY A 144 0.82 7.07 -7.67
N PHE A 145 0.50 8.35 -7.57
CA PHE A 145 -0.79 8.85 -7.03
C PHE A 145 -2.04 8.28 -7.70
N PRO A 146 -2.10 8.02 -9.01
CA PRO A 146 -3.27 7.40 -9.62
C PRO A 146 -3.64 6.03 -9.04
N CYS A 147 -2.66 5.29 -8.52
CA CYS A 147 -2.87 3.98 -7.90
C CYS A 147 -3.19 4.05 -6.40
N GLY A 148 -2.71 5.11 -5.70
CA GLY A 148 -2.83 5.26 -4.25
C GLY A 148 -4.12 5.92 -3.77
N ASN A 149 -4.85 6.58 -4.65
CA ASN A 149 -5.98 7.45 -4.27
C ASN A 149 -7.34 6.72 -4.22
N GLN A 150 -7.36 5.41 -4.03
CA GLN A 150 -8.59 4.68 -3.76
C GLN A 150 -8.57 4.12 -2.33
N PRO A 151 -9.10 4.86 -1.33
CA PRO A 151 -9.33 4.30 -0.02
C PRO A 151 -10.43 3.22 -0.13
N ARG A 152 -10.04 1.95 -0.19
CA ARG A 152 -11.00 0.87 0.00
C ARG A 152 -11.33 0.79 1.49
N ARG A 153 -12.60 0.97 1.82
CA ARG A 153 -13.14 0.44 3.07
C ARG A 153 -13.02 -1.07 3.01
N VAL A 154 -12.28 -1.65 3.91
CA VAL A 154 -12.48 -3.05 4.28
C VAL A 154 -13.67 -3.02 5.23
N ASP A 155 -14.83 -3.46 4.76
CA ASP A 155 -15.97 -3.67 5.64
C ASP A 155 -15.60 -4.77 6.64
N ALA A 156 -15.53 -4.39 7.93
CA ALA A 156 -15.27 -5.31 9.05
C ALA A 156 -16.46 -6.26 9.34
N SER A 157 -17.37 -6.46 8.38
CA SER A 157 -18.56 -7.28 8.52
C SER A 157 -18.45 -8.68 7.88
N GLU A 158 -17.27 -9.06 7.35
CA GLU A 158 -17.00 -10.40 6.81
C GLU A 158 -15.91 -11.14 7.61
N THR A 159 -16.11 -11.23 8.96
CA THR A 159 -15.42 -12.21 9.79
C THR A 159 -16.43 -13.00 10.60
#